data_6749004daf4d59aa4af90ca951722ce9
#
_entry.id   6749004daf4d59aa4af90ca951722ce9
#
_cell.length_a   1.000
_cell.length_b   1.000
_cell.length_c   1.000
_cell.angle_alpha   90.00
_cell.angle_beta   90.00
_cell.angle_gamma   90.00
#
_symmetry.space_group_name_H-M   'P 1'
#
loop_
_entity.id
_entity.type
_entity.pdbx_description
1 polymer ?
#
loop_
_entity_poly.entity_id
_entity_poly.type
_entity_poly.pdbx_seq_one_letter_code
_entity_poly.pdbx_strand_id
1 'polypeptide(L)'
;MLEEKVYGEITAHNLRKEFTDPNGNSVIALENVDVEIKPGEFICLIGPSGCGKSTFLRLVAGLIEPTVGEVFLDGSRITGPSYERGLVFQDPTLFPWLNIYENVAFGLKTRHIYKEKKDDVKEFIKLVKLEGFEKSLPHHLSGGMAQRAGLARALVNHPKVLLLDEPFGALDAFTRMNMQDELLRIWKERGTTMIMVTHDVDEAVYLSDRIFVMTPRPAKIESIVNVDIGRNENYGRTRDNGDFLQLRSKILRILDYTGKSHEIEYNI
;
A
#
# COMPACT_ATOMS: atom_id res chain seq x y z
N MET A 1 -2.81 7.55 -33.19
CA MET A 1 -3.31 7.16 -31.86
C MET A 1 -2.45 7.91 -30.87
N LEU A 2 -3.04 8.83 -30.10
CA LEU A 2 -2.35 9.43 -28.95
C LEU A 2 -2.18 8.28 -27.94
N GLU A 3 -0.97 7.90 -27.62
CA GLU A 3 -0.72 6.99 -26.48
C GLU A 3 -1.36 7.63 -25.25
N GLU A 4 -2.35 6.95 -24.66
CA GLU A 4 -2.90 7.37 -23.39
C GLU A 4 -1.74 7.38 -22.39
N LYS A 5 -1.39 8.59 -21.92
CA LYS A 5 -0.29 8.77 -20.98
C LYS A 5 -0.66 8.08 -19.67
N VAL A 6 -0.04 6.95 -19.39
CA VAL A 6 -0.22 6.23 -18.12
C VAL A 6 0.44 7.07 -17.03
N TYR A 7 -0.30 7.38 -15.97
CA TYR A 7 0.13 8.18 -14.84
C TYR A 7 0.34 7.31 -13.60
N GLY A 8 1.10 7.81 -12.63
CA GLY A 8 1.31 7.16 -11.34
C GLY A 8 2.73 6.64 -11.15
N GLU A 9 3.72 7.20 -11.86
CA GLU A 9 5.13 6.94 -11.58
C GLU A 9 5.52 7.52 -10.22
N ILE A 10 6.20 6.73 -9.40
CA ILE A 10 6.81 7.21 -8.15
C ILE A 10 8.32 7.06 -8.26
N THR A 11 9.02 8.17 -8.07
CA THR A 11 10.48 8.17 -7.91
C THR A 11 10.87 8.79 -6.57
N ALA A 12 11.88 8.21 -5.92
CA ALA A 12 12.49 8.77 -4.73
C ALA A 12 14.00 8.71 -4.85
N HIS A 13 14.67 9.80 -4.44
CA HIS A 13 16.10 9.96 -4.57
C HIS A 13 16.73 10.30 -3.24
N ASN A 14 17.70 9.49 -2.81
CA ASN A 14 18.49 9.65 -1.58
C ASN A 14 17.58 9.92 -0.36
N LEU A 15 16.50 9.15 -0.24
CA LEU A 15 15.47 9.40 0.75
C LEU A 15 15.96 8.99 2.14
N ARG A 16 16.00 9.96 3.06
CA ARG A 16 16.29 9.76 4.48
C ARG A 16 15.18 10.36 5.32
N LYS A 17 14.78 9.63 6.34
CA LYS A 17 13.86 10.12 7.36
C LYS A 17 14.38 9.84 8.74
N GLU A 18 14.53 10.91 9.50
CA GLU A 18 14.94 10.93 10.90
C GLU A 18 13.81 11.49 11.75
N PHE A 19 13.57 10.89 12.90
CA PHE A 19 12.64 11.37 13.90
C PHE A 19 13.41 11.71 15.17
N THR A 20 13.07 12.83 15.80
CA THR A 20 13.62 13.20 17.09
C THR A 20 12.53 13.04 18.15
N ASP A 21 12.85 12.33 19.22
CA ASP A 21 11.95 12.15 20.36
C ASP A 21 11.89 13.41 21.23
N PRO A 22 10.93 13.53 22.17
CA PRO A 22 10.85 14.67 23.08
C PRO A 22 12.09 14.87 23.98
N ASN A 23 12.93 13.85 24.14
CA ASN A 23 14.15 13.90 24.92
C ASN A 23 15.37 14.31 24.08
N GLY A 24 15.19 14.57 22.78
CA GLY A 24 16.26 14.94 21.86
C GLY A 24 17.01 13.77 21.24
N ASN A 25 16.63 12.51 21.50
CA ASN A 25 17.24 11.37 20.84
C ASN A 25 16.73 11.26 19.41
N SER A 26 17.65 10.98 18.49
CA SER A 26 17.35 10.87 17.08
C SER A 26 17.32 9.41 16.63
N VAL A 27 16.31 9.06 15.85
CA VAL A 27 16.15 7.72 15.27
C VAL A 27 15.99 7.83 13.76
N ILE A 28 16.94 7.26 13.03
CA ILE A 28 16.88 7.17 11.56
C ILE A 28 15.97 6.00 11.20
N ALA A 29 14.83 6.30 10.61
CA ALA A 29 13.88 5.30 10.14
C ALA A 29 14.22 4.77 8.76
N LEU A 30 14.61 5.67 7.83
CA LEU A 30 15.00 5.36 6.47
C LEU A 30 16.32 6.04 6.15
N GLU A 31 17.20 5.36 5.41
CA GLU A 31 18.50 5.90 4.98
C GLU A 31 18.84 5.48 3.57
N ASN A 32 19.16 6.45 2.72
CA ASN A 32 19.60 6.25 1.33
C ASN A 32 18.66 5.33 0.54
N VAL A 33 17.35 5.64 0.56
CA VAL A 33 16.36 4.88 -0.21
C VAL A 33 16.17 5.55 -1.57
N ASP A 34 16.54 4.82 -2.62
CA ASP A 34 16.32 5.18 -4.02
C ASP A 34 15.35 4.18 -4.62
N VAL A 35 14.26 4.65 -5.22
CA VAL A 35 13.25 3.79 -5.87
C VAL A 35 12.72 4.44 -7.14
N GLU A 36 12.41 3.58 -8.10
CA GLU A 36 11.63 3.89 -9.29
C GLU A 36 10.52 2.85 -9.41
N ILE A 37 9.27 3.32 -9.36
CA ILE A 37 8.07 2.50 -9.48
C ILE A 37 7.32 2.99 -10.70
N LYS A 38 7.14 2.10 -11.67
CA LYS A 38 6.54 2.43 -12.97
C LYS A 38 5.03 2.63 -12.83
N PRO A 39 4.43 3.44 -13.72
CA PRO A 39 2.98 3.58 -13.79
C PRO A 39 2.28 2.22 -13.94
N GLY A 40 1.23 1.99 -13.15
CA GLY A 40 0.46 0.75 -13.16
C GLY A 40 1.16 -0.47 -12.57
N GLU A 41 2.35 -0.32 -12.00
CA GLU A 41 3.07 -1.41 -11.32
C GLU A 41 2.46 -1.70 -9.94
N PHE A 42 2.39 -2.96 -9.56
CA PHE A 42 2.04 -3.35 -8.20
C PHE A 42 3.31 -3.80 -7.48
N ILE A 43 3.74 -3.05 -6.48
CA ILE A 43 4.87 -3.44 -5.64
C ILE A 43 4.46 -3.75 -4.21
N CYS A 44 5.19 -4.67 -3.57
CA CYS A 44 5.11 -4.93 -2.14
C CYS A 44 6.40 -4.55 -1.44
N LEU A 45 6.30 -3.88 -0.28
CA LEU A 45 7.39 -3.68 0.66
C LEU A 45 7.29 -4.69 1.79
N ILE A 46 8.34 -5.47 2.00
CA ILE A 46 8.45 -6.42 3.09
C ILE A 46 9.72 -6.15 3.90
N GLY A 47 9.72 -6.57 5.16
CA GLY A 47 10.85 -6.38 6.07
C GLY A 47 10.41 -6.53 7.53
N PRO A 48 11.35 -6.50 8.49
CA PRO A 48 11.04 -6.65 9.91
C PRO A 48 10.02 -5.63 10.42
N SER A 49 9.32 -5.98 11.51
CA SER A 49 8.40 -5.04 12.15
C SER A 49 9.15 -3.80 12.63
N GLY A 50 8.54 -2.62 12.39
CA GLY A 50 9.13 -1.34 12.81
C GLY A 50 10.33 -0.88 11.99
N CYS A 51 10.74 -1.54 10.90
CA CYS A 51 11.90 -1.11 10.11
C CYS A 51 11.71 0.23 9.41
N GLY A 52 10.50 0.62 9.02
CA GLY A 52 10.26 1.90 8.33
C GLY A 52 9.31 1.83 7.14
N LYS A 53 8.69 0.67 6.86
CA LYS A 53 7.75 0.47 5.73
C LYS A 53 6.62 1.50 5.70
N SER A 54 5.90 1.65 6.81
CA SER A 54 4.82 2.63 6.93
C SER A 54 5.36 4.08 6.87
N THR A 55 6.61 4.31 7.29
CA THR A 55 7.27 5.62 7.11
C THR A 55 7.45 5.94 5.64
N PHE A 56 7.89 4.97 4.83
CA PHE A 56 8.00 5.12 3.39
C PHE A 56 6.63 5.43 2.75
N LEU A 57 5.57 4.69 3.10
CA LEU A 57 4.22 4.99 2.60
C LEU A 57 3.77 6.41 2.95
N ARG A 58 4.03 6.86 4.19
CA ARG A 58 3.66 8.23 4.63
C ARG A 58 4.42 9.31 3.88
N LEU A 59 5.68 9.09 3.52
CA LEU A 59 6.46 9.99 2.66
C LEU A 59 5.87 10.07 1.26
N VAL A 60 5.55 8.95 0.64
CA VAL A 60 4.91 8.90 -0.68
C VAL A 60 3.51 9.52 -0.64
N ALA A 61 2.75 9.33 0.45
CA ALA A 61 1.46 9.98 0.64
C ALA A 61 1.56 11.51 0.80
N GLY A 62 2.75 12.03 1.16
CA GLY A 62 2.97 13.43 1.50
C GLY A 62 2.45 13.81 2.88
N LEU A 63 2.26 12.83 3.78
CA LEU A 63 1.82 13.06 5.17
C LEU A 63 2.97 13.49 6.08
N ILE A 64 4.19 13.17 5.71
CA ILE A 64 5.42 13.61 6.37
C ILE A 64 6.44 14.00 5.31
N GLU A 65 7.32 14.94 5.66
CA GLU A 65 8.40 15.36 4.78
C GLU A 65 9.66 14.52 5.03
N PRO A 66 10.48 14.24 3.99
CA PRO A 66 11.79 13.64 4.18
C PRO A 66 12.73 14.60 4.93
N THR A 67 13.70 14.05 5.67
CA THR A 67 14.77 14.83 6.28
C THR A 67 15.84 15.20 5.23
N VAL A 68 16.11 14.28 4.31
CA VAL A 68 16.98 14.47 3.13
C VAL A 68 16.36 13.75 1.96
N GLY A 69 16.62 14.22 0.75
CA GLY A 69 16.11 13.64 -0.48
C GLY A 69 14.70 14.12 -0.83
N GLU A 70 14.15 13.56 -1.87
CA GLU A 70 12.88 14.00 -2.45
C GLU A 70 12.08 12.81 -3.00
N VAL A 71 10.75 12.97 -3.03
CA VAL A 71 9.82 12.01 -3.64
C VAL A 71 9.00 12.73 -4.69
N PHE A 72 8.77 12.08 -5.82
CA PHE A 72 8.03 12.63 -6.95
C PHE A 72 6.89 11.71 -7.38
N LEU A 73 5.81 12.31 -7.86
CA LEU A 73 4.74 11.66 -8.60
C LEU A 73 4.71 12.25 -10.01
N ASP A 74 4.86 11.41 -11.04
CA ASP A 74 4.87 11.84 -12.45
C ASP A 74 5.85 13.00 -12.72
N GLY A 75 7.05 12.96 -12.11
CA GLY A 75 8.08 14.00 -12.18
C GLY A 75 7.79 15.28 -11.36
N SER A 76 6.64 15.36 -10.68
CA SER A 76 6.29 16.48 -9.80
C SER A 76 6.62 16.15 -8.35
N ARG A 77 7.37 17.03 -7.67
CA ARG A 77 7.76 16.83 -6.27
C ARG A 77 6.54 16.77 -5.36
N ILE A 78 6.52 15.79 -4.47
CA ILE A 78 5.51 15.63 -3.44
C ILE A 78 5.82 16.58 -2.27
N THR A 79 4.94 17.55 -2.05
CA THR A 79 5.08 18.57 -0.98
C THR A 79 3.96 18.49 0.07
N GLY A 80 2.99 17.59 -0.10
CA GLY A 80 1.88 17.44 0.82
C GLY A 80 0.88 16.38 0.35
N PRO A 81 -0.19 16.13 1.10
CA PRO A 81 -1.25 15.18 0.74
C PRO A 81 -1.99 15.59 -0.53
N SER A 82 -2.42 14.59 -1.33
CA SER A 82 -3.22 14.81 -2.54
C SER A 82 -4.19 13.66 -2.74
N TYR A 83 -5.34 13.94 -3.36
CA TYR A 83 -6.31 12.91 -3.75
C TYR A 83 -5.76 11.94 -4.81
N GLU A 84 -4.70 12.31 -5.52
CA GLU A 84 -4.03 11.45 -6.50
C GLU A 84 -3.29 10.28 -5.84
N ARG A 85 -3.06 10.36 -4.53
CA ARG A 85 -2.41 9.32 -3.72
C ARG A 85 -3.36 8.88 -2.60
N GLY A 86 -4.14 7.83 -2.87
CA GLY A 86 -5.01 7.21 -1.86
C GLY A 86 -4.18 6.44 -0.84
N LEU A 87 -4.48 6.58 0.44
CA LEU A 87 -3.84 5.79 1.51
C LEU A 87 -4.89 5.04 2.31
N VAL A 88 -4.69 3.74 2.44
CA VAL A 88 -5.44 2.84 3.33
C VAL A 88 -4.51 2.49 4.48
N PHE A 89 -4.89 2.89 5.69
CA PHE A 89 -4.14 2.61 6.91
C PHE A 89 -4.40 1.20 7.41
N GLN A 90 -3.52 0.68 8.25
CA GLN A 90 -3.68 -0.57 8.96
C GLN A 90 -4.97 -0.58 9.78
N ASP A 91 -5.23 0.49 10.54
CA ASP A 91 -6.55 0.76 11.10
C ASP A 91 -7.40 1.51 10.07
N PRO A 92 -8.66 1.13 9.85
CA PRO A 92 -9.49 1.70 8.79
C PRO A 92 -9.76 3.20 8.93
N THR A 93 -9.55 3.79 10.12
CA THR A 93 -9.66 5.23 10.43
C THR A 93 -10.91 5.89 9.84
N LEU A 94 -12.06 5.17 9.86
CA LEU A 94 -13.32 5.72 9.41
C LEU A 94 -13.79 6.83 10.34
N PHE A 95 -14.47 7.84 9.82
CA PHE A 95 -15.09 8.88 10.62
C PHE A 95 -16.26 8.28 11.41
N PRO A 96 -16.19 8.19 12.75
CA PRO A 96 -17.16 7.44 13.54
C PRO A 96 -18.57 8.07 13.57
N TRP A 97 -18.70 9.36 13.22
CA TRP A 97 -19.95 10.09 13.13
C TRP A 97 -20.60 10.08 11.74
N LEU A 98 -19.94 9.49 10.73
CA LEU A 98 -20.45 9.32 9.38
C LEU A 98 -20.82 7.86 9.15
N ASN A 99 -21.93 7.61 8.44
CA ASN A 99 -22.25 6.28 7.97
C ASN A 99 -21.29 5.83 6.86
N ILE A 100 -21.39 4.57 6.42
CA ILE A 100 -20.46 4.01 5.42
C ILE A 100 -20.55 4.75 4.09
N TYR A 101 -21.76 5.05 3.62
CA TYR A 101 -21.94 5.82 2.40
C TYR A 101 -21.25 7.19 2.48
N GLU A 102 -21.43 7.89 3.58
CA GLU A 102 -20.84 9.21 3.81
C GLU A 102 -19.32 9.15 3.98
N ASN A 103 -18.78 8.11 4.64
CA ASN A 103 -17.35 7.86 4.72
C ASN A 103 -16.74 7.68 3.32
N VAL A 104 -17.35 6.85 2.46
CA VAL A 104 -16.89 6.65 1.09
C VAL A 104 -17.02 7.94 0.27
N ALA A 105 -18.17 8.63 0.37
CA ALA A 105 -18.44 9.87 -0.37
C ALA A 105 -17.59 11.07 0.08
N PHE A 106 -16.89 10.98 1.22
CA PHE A 106 -16.26 12.12 1.87
C PHE A 106 -15.27 12.87 0.96
N GLY A 107 -14.36 12.14 0.30
CA GLY A 107 -13.38 12.73 -0.61
C GLY A 107 -14.01 13.47 -1.79
N LEU A 108 -15.07 12.90 -2.39
CA LEU A 108 -15.80 13.54 -3.48
C LEU A 108 -16.53 14.81 -3.03
N LYS A 109 -17.08 14.80 -1.80
CA LYS A 109 -17.73 15.99 -1.21
C LYS A 109 -16.72 17.11 -0.96
N THR A 110 -15.56 16.78 -0.37
CA THR A 110 -14.48 17.74 -0.10
C THR A 110 -13.92 18.37 -1.37
N ARG A 111 -13.86 17.60 -2.46
CA ARG A 111 -13.43 18.06 -3.77
C ARG A 111 -14.52 18.76 -4.58
N HIS A 112 -15.73 18.90 -4.05
CA HIS A 112 -16.91 19.51 -4.70
C HIS A 112 -17.36 18.83 -5.99
N ILE A 113 -16.97 17.57 -6.23
CA ILE A 113 -17.34 16.77 -7.43
C ILE A 113 -18.39 15.68 -7.14
N TYR A 114 -18.94 15.65 -5.92
CA TYR A 114 -19.90 14.63 -5.49
C TYR A 114 -21.13 14.53 -6.39
N LYS A 115 -21.66 15.66 -6.88
CA LYS A 115 -22.87 15.68 -7.74
C LYS A 115 -22.65 14.91 -9.05
N GLU A 116 -21.44 14.97 -9.59
CA GLU A 116 -21.04 14.32 -10.84
C GLU A 116 -20.68 12.85 -10.64
N LYS A 117 -20.11 12.51 -9.46
CA LYS A 117 -19.50 11.22 -9.13
C LYS A 117 -20.28 10.42 -8.06
N LYS A 118 -21.54 10.79 -7.77
CA LYS A 118 -22.32 10.12 -6.70
C LYS A 118 -22.56 8.63 -6.94
N ASP A 119 -22.61 8.22 -8.21
CA ASP A 119 -22.86 6.83 -8.57
C ASP A 119 -21.62 5.97 -8.32
N ASP A 120 -20.41 6.54 -8.42
CA ASP A 120 -19.16 5.87 -8.05
C ASP A 120 -19.18 5.40 -6.59
N VAL A 121 -19.82 6.17 -5.68
CA VAL A 121 -19.93 5.78 -4.26
C VAL A 121 -20.62 4.43 -4.10
N LYS A 122 -21.72 4.21 -4.83
CA LYS A 122 -22.47 2.94 -4.79
C LYS A 122 -21.66 1.82 -5.46
N GLU A 123 -21.02 2.13 -6.59
CA GLU A 123 -20.16 1.20 -7.30
C GLU A 123 -19.05 0.67 -6.38
N PHE A 124 -18.32 1.57 -5.69
CA PHE A 124 -17.24 1.16 -4.80
C PHE A 124 -17.73 0.45 -3.53
N ILE A 125 -18.90 0.81 -2.98
CA ILE A 125 -19.53 0.06 -1.87
C ILE A 125 -19.86 -1.37 -2.30
N LYS A 126 -20.44 -1.53 -3.49
CA LYS A 126 -20.73 -2.85 -4.08
C LYS A 126 -19.44 -3.63 -4.33
N LEU A 127 -18.45 -3.01 -4.91
CA LEU A 127 -17.15 -3.60 -5.21
C LEU A 127 -16.49 -4.21 -3.96
N VAL A 128 -16.56 -3.54 -2.82
CA VAL A 128 -16.05 -4.07 -1.55
C VAL A 128 -17.07 -4.94 -0.80
N LYS A 129 -18.19 -5.33 -1.42
CA LYS A 129 -19.24 -6.20 -0.86
C LYS A 129 -19.81 -5.67 0.47
N LEU A 130 -20.13 -4.37 0.49
CA LEU A 130 -20.80 -3.71 1.62
C LEU A 130 -22.21 -3.20 1.27
N GLU A 131 -22.84 -3.77 0.23
CA GLU A 131 -24.25 -3.52 -0.09
C GLU A 131 -25.13 -3.86 1.10
N GLY A 132 -26.10 -3.00 1.42
CA GLY A 132 -26.99 -3.13 2.58
C GLY A 132 -26.43 -2.52 3.87
N PHE A 133 -25.14 -2.13 3.92
CA PHE A 133 -24.51 -1.51 5.09
C PHE A 133 -24.27 -0.01 4.92
N GLU A 134 -24.78 0.61 3.86
CA GLU A 134 -24.54 2.01 3.51
C GLU A 134 -24.90 2.98 4.64
N LYS A 135 -25.97 2.66 5.38
CA LYS A 135 -26.47 3.49 6.51
C LYS A 135 -25.85 3.12 7.86
N SER A 136 -25.06 2.06 7.92
CA SER A 136 -24.41 1.63 9.17
C SER A 136 -23.31 2.58 9.58
N LEU A 137 -23.12 2.79 10.88
CA LEU A 137 -21.99 3.51 11.45
C LEU A 137 -20.79 2.57 11.60
N PRO A 138 -19.54 3.10 11.62
CA PRO A 138 -18.34 2.27 11.72
C PRO A 138 -18.34 1.27 12.87
N HIS A 139 -18.88 1.63 14.03
CA HIS A 139 -18.93 0.76 15.21
C HIS A 139 -19.97 -0.40 15.10
N HIS A 140 -20.79 -0.42 14.06
CA HIS A 140 -21.68 -1.54 13.75
C HIS A 140 -21.01 -2.59 12.84
N LEU A 141 -19.78 -2.32 12.35
CA LEU A 141 -19.08 -3.19 11.42
C LEU A 141 -18.09 -4.10 12.13
N SER A 142 -17.84 -5.28 11.56
CA SER A 142 -16.64 -6.04 11.91
C SER A 142 -15.38 -5.32 11.44
N GLY A 143 -14.21 -5.65 12.03
CA GLY A 143 -12.94 -5.06 11.61
C GLY A 143 -12.68 -5.21 10.10
N GLY A 144 -12.98 -6.39 9.55
CA GLY A 144 -12.84 -6.64 8.11
C GLY A 144 -13.82 -5.82 7.25
N MET A 145 -15.05 -5.58 7.72
CA MET A 145 -15.98 -4.69 7.02
C MET A 145 -15.50 -3.24 7.05
N ALA A 146 -15.00 -2.77 8.19
CA ALA A 146 -14.44 -1.44 8.33
C ALA A 146 -13.22 -1.25 7.41
N GLN A 147 -12.34 -2.27 7.30
CA GLN A 147 -11.20 -2.24 6.40
C GLN A 147 -11.62 -2.12 4.93
N ARG A 148 -12.63 -2.88 4.51
CA ARG A 148 -13.23 -2.78 3.18
C ARG A 148 -13.84 -1.41 2.89
N ALA A 149 -14.52 -0.81 3.88
CA ALA A 149 -15.04 0.54 3.75
C ALA A 149 -13.91 1.59 3.60
N GLY A 150 -12.81 1.43 4.33
CA GLY A 150 -11.59 2.24 4.18
C GLY A 150 -10.99 2.15 2.77
N LEU A 151 -10.95 0.95 2.20
CA LEU A 151 -10.50 0.72 0.83
C LEU A 151 -11.42 1.43 -0.18
N ALA A 152 -12.74 1.28 -0.06
CA ALA A 152 -13.70 1.98 -0.92
C ALA A 152 -13.56 3.51 -0.84
N ARG A 153 -13.35 4.05 0.37
CA ARG A 153 -13.11 5.49 0.60
C ARG A 153 -11.86 6.02 -0.10
N ALA A 154 -10.81 5.22 -0.17
CA ALA A 154 -9.60 5.58 -0.89
C ALA A 154 -9.80 5.52 -2.41
N LEU A 155 -10.40 4.45 -2.90
CA LEU A 155 -10.58 4.16 -4.33
C LEU A 155 -11.56 5.09 -5.03
N VAL A 156 -12.62 5.57 -4.36
CA VAL A 156 -13.67 6.42 -4.95
C VAL A 156 -13.12 7.74 -5.51
N ASN A 157 -11.94 8.16 -5.05
CA ASN A 157 -11.25 9.35 -5.54
C ASN A 157 -10.50 9.13 -6.86
N HIS A 158 -10.48 7.89 -7.38
CA HIS A 158 -9.70 7.48 -8.57
C HIS A 158 -8.23 7.90 -8.48
N PRO A 159 -7.51 7.45 -7.43
CA PRO A 159 -6.11 7.85 -7.25
C PRO A 159 -5.23 7.26 -8.35
N LYS A 160 -4.17 7.98 -8.73
CA LYS A 160 -3.10 7.47 -9.60
C LYS A 160 -2.25 6.42 -8.89
N VAL A 161 -2.05 6.62 -7.58
CA VAL A 161 -1.29 5.71 -6.72
C VAL A 161 -2.13 5.34 -5.51
N LEU A 162 -2.24 4.04 -5.24
CA LEU A 162 -2.90 3.50 -4.04
C LEU A 162 -1.84 2.93 -3.10
N LEU A 163 -1.79 3.47 -1.90
CA LEU A 163 -0.89 3.08 -0.82
C LEU A 163 -1.66 2.24 0.19
N LEU A 164 -1.15 1.07 0.53
CA LEU A 164 -1.84 0.09 1.35
C LEU A 164 -0.92 -0.34 2.51
N ASP A 165 -1.27 0.03 3.73
CA ASP A 165 -0.50 -0.34 4.93
C ASP A 165 -1.18 -1.53 5.62
N GLU A 166 -0.67 -2.75 5.40
CA GLU A 166 -1.20 -4.03 5.91
C GLU A 166 -2.73 -4.20 5.72
N PRO A 167 -3.26 -4.04 4.50
CA PRO A 167 -4.70 -3.90 4.25
C PRO A 167 -5.53 -5.14 4.59
N PHE A 168 -4.89 -6.28 4.81
CA PHE A 168 -5.58 -7.55 5.05
C PHE A 168 -5.37 -8.12 6.45
N GLY A 169 -4.65 -7.40 7.33
CA GLY A 169 -4.25 -7.89 8.66
C GLY A 169 -5.44 -8.26 9.58
N ALA A 170 -6.55 -7.53 9.46
CA ALA A 170 -7.75 -7.77 10.28
C ALA A 170 -8.76 -8.75 9.65
N LEU A 171 -8.44 -9.38 8.50
CA LEU A 171 -9.34 -10.27 7.78
C LEU A 171 -9.09 -11.74 8.12
N ASP A 172 -10.18 -12.53 8.21
CA ASP A 172 -10.07 -13.99 8.18
C ASP A 172 -9.52 -14.48 6.83
N ALA A 173 -9.01 -15.71 6.80
CA ALA A 173 -8.31 -16.27 5.64
C ALA A 173 -9.16 -16.27 4.35
N PHE A 174 -10.45 -16.61 4.45
CA PHE A 174 -11.32 -16.69 3.27
C PHE A 174 -11.66 -15.28 2.74
N THR A 175 -12.01 -14.37 3.63
CA THR A 175 -12.27 -12.96 3.27
C THR A 175 -11.02 -12.31 2.68
N ARG A 176 -9.85 -12.60 3.26
CA ARG A 176 -8.55 -12.12 2.77
C ARG A 176 -8.30 -12.54 1.32
N MET A 177 -8.45 -13.83 1.00
CA MET A 177 -8.27 -14.33 -0.36
C MET A 177 -9.19 -13.62 -1.36
N ASN A 178 -10.48 -13.51 -1.04
CA ASN A 178 -11.44 -12.81 -1.88
C ASN A 178 -11.08 -11.33 -2.10
N MET A 179 -10.58 -10.66 -1.05
CA MET A 179 -10.19 -9.25 -1.14
C MET A 179 -8.89 -9.05 -1.93
N GLN A 180 -7.96 -10.00 -1.88
CA GLN A 180 -6.76 -10.00 -2.71
C GLN A 180 -7.12 -10.11 -4.19
N ASP A 181 -8.01 -11.02 -4.56
CA ASP A 181 -8.49 -11.18 -5.93
C ASP A 181 -9.22 -9.91 -6.42
N GLU A 182 -10.07 -9.33 -5.57
CA GLU A 182 -10.78 -8.10 -5.88
C GLU A 182 -9.82 -6.91 -6.06
N LEU A 183 -8.79 -6.81 -5.22
CA LEU A 183 -7.76 -5.78 -5.35
C LEU A 183 -6.98 -5.92 -6.66
N LEU A 184 -6.63 -7.15 -7.07
CA LEU A 184 -5.97 -7.43 -8.34
C LEU A 184 -6.86 -7.05 -9.53
N ARG A 185 -8.16 -7.34 -9.45
CA ARG A 185 -9.12 -6.94 -10.48
C ARG A 185 -9.16 -5.42 -10.64
N ILE A 186 -9.29 -4.67 -9.52
CA ILE A 186 -9.27 -3.21 -9.51
C ILE A 186 -7.96 -2.67 -10.10
N TRP A 187 -6.84 -3.22 -9.64
CA TRP A 187 -5.52 -2.84 -10.13
C TRP A 187 -5.42 -2.95 -11.65
N LYS A 188 -5.86 -4.08 -12.20
CA LYS A 188 -5.79 -4.34 -13.64
C LYS A 188 -6.74 -3.48 -14.44
N GLU A 189 -7.99 -3.33 -13.97
CA GLU A 189 -9.02 -2.55 -14.67
C GLU A 189 -8.74 -1.05 -14.67
N ARG A 190 -8.12 -0.53 -13.59
CA ARG A 190 -7.92 0.90 -13.43
C ARG A 190 -6.51 1.37 -13.82
N GLY A 191 -5.55 0.46 -13.95
CA GLY A 191 -4.15 0.81 -14.21
C GLY A 191 -3.49 1.63 -13.11
N THR A 192 -4.04 1.60 -11.88
CA THR A 192 -3.54 2.34 -10.72
C THR A 192 -2.21 1.72 -10.24
N THR A 193 -1.20 2.54 -10.02
CA THR A 193 0.03 2.09 -9.35
C THR A 193 -0.27 1.72 -7.91
N MET A 194 0.16 0.54 -7.46
CA MET A 194 -0.09 0.08 -6.09
C MET A 194 1.20 -0.16 -5.32
N ILE A 195 1.26 0.37 -4.11
CA ILE A 195 2.37 0.17 -3.18
C ILE A 195 1.78 -0.39 -1.88
N MET A 196 2.08 -1.65 -1.59
CA MET A 196 1.54 -2.34 -0.41
C MET A 196 2.64 -2.70 0.57
N VAL A 197 2.40 -2.44 1.83
CA VAL A 197 3.19 -2.98 2.95
C VAL A 197 2.50 -4.23 3.46
N THR A 198 3.27 -5.30 3.61
CA THR A 198 2.82 -6.53 4.27
C THR A 198 3.98 -7.20 4.99
N HIS A 199 3.68 -8.00 5.98
CA HIS A 199 4.64 -8.92 6.61
C HIS A 199 4.47 -10.36 6.10
N ASP A 200 3.48 -10.62 5.25
CA ASP A 200 3.18 -11.93 4.67
C ASP A 200 3.85 -12.07 3.28
N VAL A 201 4.82 -12.97 3.20
CA VAL A 201 5.57 -13.24 1.96
C VAL A 201 4.66 -13.85 0.89
N ASP A 202 3.67 -14.66 1.28
CA ASP A 202 2.73 -15.28 0.33
C ASP A 202 1.83 -14.20 -0.30
N GLU A 203 1.40 -13.19 0.46
CA GLU A 203 0.70 -12.03 -0.09
C GLU A 203 1.57 -11.26 -1.08
N ALA A 204 2.81 -10.99 -0.71
CA ALA A 204 3.73 -10.24 -1.57
C ALA A 204 3.96 -10.96 -2.91
N VAL A 205 4.24 -12.26 -2.88
CA VAL A 205 4.42 -13.07 -4.11
C VAL A 205 3.14 -13.18 -4.91
N TYR A 206 1.98 -13.30 -4.25
CA TYR A 206 0.69 -13.44 -4.92
C TYR A 206 0.28 -12.17 -5.69
N LEU A 207 0.49 -11.00 -5.09
CA LEU A 207 -0.08 -9.73 -5.55
C LEU A 207 0.86 -8.94 -6.46
N SER A 208 2.14 -8.84 -6.12
CA SER A 208 3.01 -7.81 -6.71
C SER A 208 3.75 -8.26 -7.97
N ASP A 209 4.23 -7.30 -8.74
CA ASP A 209 5.16 -7.50 -9.85
C ASP A 209 6.62 -7.46 -9.37
N ARG A 210 6.88 -6.65 -8.33
CA ARG A 210 8.19 -6.57 -7.66
C ARG A 210 8.01 -6.52 -6.15
N ILE A 211 8.97 -7.09 -5.44
CA ILE A 211 9.04 -7.09 -3.99
C ILE A 211 10.31 -6.36 -3.55
N PHE A 212 10.13 -5.31 -2.76
CA PHE A 212 11.23 -4.56 -2.15
C PHE A 212 11.45 -5.08 -0.75
N VAL A 213 12.60 -5.70 -0.52
CA VAL A 213 12.99 -6.23 0.79
C VAL A 213 13.77 -5.16 1.53
N MET A 214 13.27 -4.77 2.71
CA MET A 214 13.88 -3.73 3.54
C MET A 214 14.67 -4.33 4.70
N THR A 215 15.80 -3.69 5.03
CA THR A 215 16.61 -4.02 6.23
C THR A 215 15.91 -3.58 7.52
N PRO A 216 16.35 -4.06 8.71
CA PRO A 216 16.08 -3.38 9.97
C PRO A 216 16.55 -1.92 9.96
N ARG A 217 16.17 -1.13 11.00
CA ARG A 217 16.57 0.29 11.10
C ARG A 217 18.10 0.45 11.26
N PRO A 218 18.67 1.47 10.62
CA PRO A 218 18.10 2.37 9.60
C PRO A 218 17.78 1.61 8.32
N ALA A 219 16.49 1.66 7.87
CA ALA A 219 16.03 0.83 6.78
C ALA A 219 16.53 1.34 5.43
N LYS A 220 17.01 0.39 4.63
CA LYS A 220 17.41 0.54 3.22
C LYS A 220 16.66 -0.50 2.39
N ILE A 221 16.64 -0.33 1.08
CA ILE A 221 16.25 -1.41 0.18
C ILE A 221 17.43 -2.36 0.03
N GLU A 222 17.33 -3.53 0.62
CA GLU A 222 18.36 -4.58 0.55
C GLU A 222 18.34 -5.28 -0.79
N SER A 223 17.15 -5.58 -1.28
CA SER A 223 16.97 -6.33 -2.51
C SER A 223 15.65 -5.99 -3.18
N ILE A 224 15.64 -5.96 -4.50
CA ILE A 224 14.45 -5.87 -5.32
C ILE A 224 14.30 -7.19 -6.05
N VAL A 225 13.20 -7.89 -5.80
CA VAL A 225 12.92 -9.22 -6.37
C VAL A 225 11.77 -9.08 -7.36
N ASN A 226 12.02 -9.40 -8.63
CA ASN A 226 10.97 -9.49 -9.64
C ASN A 226 10.16 -10.77 -9.41
N VAL A 227 8.84 -10.67 -9.61
CA VAL A 227 7.92 -11.82 -9.50
C VAL A 227 7.53 -12.27 -10.88
N ASP A 228 8.47 -12.97 -11.55
CA ASP A 228 8.34 -13.44 -12.94
C ASP A 228 7.51 -14.75 -13.04
N ILE A 229 6.44 -14.85 -12.25
CA ILE A 229 5.51 -15.98 -12.24
C ILE A 229 4.24 -15.55 -12.96
N GLY A 230 3.79 -16.38 -13.91
CA GLY A 230 2.58 -16.11 -14.68
C GLY A 230 1.35 -15.91 -13.80
N ARG A 231 0.51 -14.95 -14.15
CA ARG A 231 -0.77 -14.68 -13.49
C ARG A 231 -1.87 -15.54 -14.10
N ASN A 232 -2.82 -15.97 -13.29
CA ASN A 232 -4.02 -16.71 -13.73
C ASN A 232 -5.10 -15.75 -14.30
N GLU A 233 -6.25 -16.28 -14.66
CA GLU A 233 -7.38 -15.51 -15.21
C GLU A 233 -7.87 -14.38 -14.28
N ASN A 234 -7.69 -14.54 -12.96
CA ASN A 234 -8.03 -13.55 -11.95
C ASN A 234 -6.86 -12.63 -11.57
N TYR A 235 -5.81 -12.59 -12.41
CA TYR A 235 -4.58 -11.81 -12.23
C TYR A 235 -3.74 -12.20 -11.02
N GLY A 236 -4.17 -13.16 -10.19
CA GLY A 236 -3.38 -13.75 -9.12
C GLY A 236 -2.42 -14.84 -9.63
N ARG A 237 -1.73 -15.49 -8.71
CA ARG A 237 -0.81 -16.59 -8.99
C ARG A 237 -1.24 -17.86 -8.28
N THR A 238 -0.91 -19.01 -8.87
CA THR A 238 -1.19 -20.31 -8.24
C THR A 238 -0.20 -20.54 -7.10
N ARG A 239 -0.66 -20.62 -5.86
CA ARG A 239 0.17 -20.68 -4.65
C ARG A 239 0.89 -22.00 -4.43
N ASP A 240 0.38 -23.08 -5.01
CA ASP A 240 0.96 -24.43 -4.98
C ASP A 240 1.89 -24.73 -6.17
N ASN A 241 2.14 -23.76 -7.03
CA ASN A 241 3.11 -23.86 -8.12
C ASN A 241 4.55 -23.88 -7.55
N GLY A 242 5.40 -24.74 -8.13
CA GLY A 242 6.82 -24.86 -7.77
C GLY A 242 7.58 -23.54 -7.82
N ASP A 243 7.33 -22.70 -8.83
CA ASP A 243 7.97 -21.38 -8.97
C ASP A 243 7.57 -20.43 -7.84
N PHE A 244 6.29 -20.47 -7.43
CA PHE A 244 5.81 -19.71 -6.29
C PHE A 244 6.53 -20.10 -5.00
N LEU A 245 6.64 -21.39 -4.72
CA LEU A 245 7.31 -21.93 -3.52
C LEU A 245 8.83 -21.63 -3.52
N GLN A 246 9.48 -21.69 -4.69
CA GLN A 246 10.89 -21.33 -4.83
C GLN A 246 11.11 -19.84 -4.55
N LEU A 247 10.30 -18.97 -5.15
CA LEU A 247 10.41 -17.53 -4.94
C LEU A 247 10.13 -17.14 -3.49
N ARG A 248 9.07 -17.71 -2.87
CA ARG A 248 8.78 -17.59 -1.44
C ARG A 248 10.00 -17.95 -0.58
N SER A 249 10.59 -19.11 -0.85
CA SER A 249 11.76 -19.60 -0.12
C SER A 249 12.98 -18.67 -0.28
N LYS A 250 13.19 -18.14 -1.50
CA LYS A 250 14.25 -17.16 -1.77
C LYS A 250 14.06 -15.90 -0.92
N ILE A 251 12.85 -15.35 -0.89
CA ILE A 251 12.53 -14.12 -0.13
C ILE A 251 12.71 -14.34 1.37
N LEU A 252 12.25 -15.48 1.90
CA LEU A 252 12.43 -15.83 3.32
C LEU A 252 13.92 -15.91 3.71
N ARG A 253 14.78 -16.45 2.82
CA ARG A 253 16.24 -16.46 3.06
C ARG A 253 16.84 -15.06 3.10
N ILE A 254 16.41 -14.15 2.21
CA ILE A 254 16.87 -12.76 2.22
C ILE A 254 16.48 -12.10 3.56
N LEU A 255 15.23 -12.28 4.00
CA LEU A 255 14.74 -11.73 5.27
C LEU A 255 15.49 -12.29 6.49
N ASP A 256 15.80 -13.58 6.52
CA ASP A 256 16.56 -14.23 7.60
C ASP A 256 18.01 -13.73 7.62
N TYR A 257 18.64 -13.56 6.47
CA TYR A 257 19.99 -13.01 6.35
C TYR A 257 20.05 -11.56 6.85
N THR A 258 19.11 -10.70 6.44
CA THR A 258 19.06 -9.30 6.88
C THR A 258 18.81 -9.18 8.38
N GLY A 259 17.98 -10.05 8.97
CA GLY A 259 17.75 -10.10 10.43
C GLY A 259 19.02 -10.46 11.21
N LYS A 260 19.75 -11.47 10.80
CA LYS A 260 20.98 -11.93 11.47
C LYS A 260 22.15 -10.98 11.34
N SER A 261 22.29 -10.28 10.22
CA SER A 261 23.38 -9.32 10.04
C SER A 261 23.35 -8.16 11.02
N HIS A 262 22.14 -7.76 11.46
CA HIS A 262 21.96 -6.70 12.46
C HIS A 262 22.12 -7.16 13.91
N GLU A 263 21.84 -8.41 14.23
CA GLU A 263 22.12 -8.94 15.58
C GLU A 263 23.62 -8.99 15.89
N ILE A 264 24.46 -9.14 14.87
CA ILE A 264 25.93 -9.16 15.02
C ILE A 264 26.49 -7.76 15.27
N GLU A 265 25.91 -6.70 14.69
CA GLU A 265 26.36 -5.31 14.88
C GLU A 265 26.03 -4.73 16.26
N TYR A 266 25.03 -5.25 16.99
CA TYR A 266 24.68 -4.80 18.34
C TYR A 266 25.41 -5.54 19.47
N ASN A 267 26.24 -6.55 19.17
CA ASN A 267 27.00 -7.34 20.14
C ASN A 267 28.51 -7.03 20.12
N ILE A 268 28.94 -5.93 19.52
CA ILE A 268 30.28 -5.35 19.57
C ILE A 268 30.18 -3.96 20.19
#